data_2125b39e595dbf5bd662a5a9507f351c
#
_entry.id   2125b39e595dbf5bd662a5a9507f351c
#
_cell.length_a   1.000
_cell.length_b   1.000
_cell.length_c   1.000
_cell.angle_alpha   90.00
_cell.angle_beta   90.00
_cell.angle_gamma   90.00
#
_symmetry.space_group_name_H-M   'P 1'
#
loop_
_entity.id
_entity.type
_entity.pdbx_description
1 polymer ?
#
loop_
_entity_poly.entity_id
_entity_poly.type
_entity_poly.pdbx_seq_one_letter_code
_entity_poly.pdbx_strand_id
1 'polypeptide(L)'
;MRPAMAVVAPLLVASFAISPPADSGKRLFDRRCGGCHSPDRPMEGPPLRNVYGRRAASVPDFQYSEALKNSKLTWNEDVLDKWLTDTAALVPDNDMSFRVPNRDERRDIIAYLKTLSRGTMSSAGGPP
;
A
#
# COMPACT_ATOMS: atom_id res chain seq x y z
N MET A 1 28.27 0.30 62.92
CA MET A 1 27.93 -0.46 61.71
C MET A 1 26.71 0.19 61.06
N ARG A 2 26.90 0.83 59.93
CA ARG A 2 25.79 1.43 59.16
C ARG A 2 25.52 0.51 57.98
N PRO A 3 24.29 0.05 57.71
CA PRO A 3 23.99 -0.71 56.53
C PRO A 3 24.01 0.19 55.28
N ALA A 4 24.76 -0.22 54.28
CA ALA A 4 24.77 0.44 52.97
C ALA A 4 23.46 0.16 52.27
N MET A 5 22.64 1.20 52.05
CA MET A 5 21.45 1.12 51.20
C MET A 5 21.90 1.10 49.74
N ALA A 6 21.74 -0.06 49.10
CA ALA A 6 21.93 -0.20 47.66
C ALA A 6 20.75 0.51 46.95
N VAL A 7 21.06 1.58 46.27
CA VAL A 7 20.09 2.28 45.39
C VAL A 7 20.04 1.48 44.09
N VAL A 8 18.98 0.70 43.91
CA VAL A 8 18.69 0.05 42.63
C VAL A 8 18.05 1.09 41.71
N ALA A 9 18.79 1.58 40.74
CA ALA A 9 18.27 2.47 39.72
C ALA A 9 17.37 1.65 38.75
N PRO A 10 16.14 2.12 38.45
CA PRO A 10 15.30 1.45 37.48
C PRO A 10 15.89 1.63 36.07
N LEU A 11 16.18 0.51 35.40
CA LEU A 11 16.49 0.52 33.97
C LEU A 11 15.21 0.92 33.21
N LEU A 12 15.21 2.12 32.66
CA LEU A 12 14.21 2.54 31.67
C LEU A 12 14.42 1.73 30.40
N VAL A 13 13.62 0.69 30.20
CA VAL A 13 13.55 -0.03 28.92
C VAL A 13 12.75 0.85 27.97
N ALA A 14 13.45 1.51 27.06
CA ALA A 14 12.80 2.25 25.98
C ALA A 14 12.12 1.24 25.04
N SER A 15 10.79 1.14 25.14
CA SER A 15 9.99 0.36 24.20
C SER A 15 9.98 1.09 22.86
N PHE A 16 10.76 0.60 21.90
CA PHE A 16 10.64 1.06 20.51
C PHE A 16 9.32 0.51 19.94
N ALA A 17 8.33 1.37 19.82
CA ALA A 17 7.09 1.04 19.14
C ALA A 17 7.37 0.89 17.64
N ILE A 18 7.29 -0.33 17.13
CA ILE A 18 7.34 -0.61 15.69
C ILE A 18 5.97 -0.24 15.12
N SER A 19 5.93 0.77 14.25
CA SER A 19 4.69 1.17 13.56
C SER A 19 4.18 0.02 12.69
N PRO A 20 2.85 -0.22 12.64
CA PRO A 20 2.27 -1.20 11.74
C PRO A 20 2.65 -0.95 10.28
N PRO A 21 2.81 -1.99 9.44
CA PRO A 21 3.15 -1.85 8.03
C PRO A 21 2.21 -0.93 7.24
N ALA A 22 0.90 -0.94 7.55
CA ALA A 22 -0.07 -0.07 6.90
C ALA A 22 0.15 1.42 7.20
N ASP A 23 0.62 1.78 8.40
CA ASP A 23 0.93 3.18 8.75
C ASP A 23 2.20 3.66 8.03
N SER A 24 3.21 2.80 7.95
CA SER A 24 4.40 3.04 7.14
C SER A 24 4.03 3.16 5.67
N GLY A 25 3.15 2.28 5.19
CA GLY A 25 2.65 2.26 3.82
C GLY A 25 1.89 3.53 3.46
N LYS A 26 1.09 4.08 4.38
CA LYS A 26 0.41 5.36 4.13
C LYS A 26 1.40 6.50 3.92
N ARG A 27 2.43 6.60 4.76
CA ARG A 27 3.47 7.62 4.60
C ARG A 27 4.25 7.46 3.29
N LEU A 28 4.53 6.23 2.89
CA LEU A 28 5.17 5.91 1.61
C LEU A 28 4.26 6.26 0.44
N PHE A 29 2.99 5.91 0.52
CA PHE A 29 1.98 6.26 -0.48
C PHE A 29 1.91 7.77 -0.69
N ASP A 30 1.77 8.54 0.37
CA ASP A 30 1.68 10.01 0.30
C ASP A 30 2.90 10.61 -0.40
N ARG A 31 4.11 10.09 -0.14
CA ARG A 31 5.34 10.60 -0.73
C ARG A 31 5.61 10.13 -2.16
N ARG A 32 5.31 8.86 -2.46
CA ARG A 32 5.70 8.23 -3.73
C ARG A 32 4.56 8.12 -4.74
N CYS A 33 3.35 7.99 -4.27
CA CYS A 33 2.17 7.73 -5.10
C CYS A 33 1.23 8.94 -5.18
N GLY A 34 1.19 9.77 -4.12
CA GLY A 34 0.24 10.87 -3.95
C GLY A 34 0.35 12.00 -4.98
N GLY A 35 1.48 12.08 -5.72
CA GLY A 35 1.62 13.01 -6.83
C GLY A 35 0.77 12.68 -8.05
N CYS A 36 0.47 11.38 -8.25
CA CYS A 36 -0.27 10.88 -9.41
C CYS A 36 -1.54 10.12 -9.04
N HIS A 37 -1.68 9.68 -7.79
CA HIS A 37 -2.82 8.92 -7.30
C HIS A 37 -3.46 9.53 -6.06
N SER A 38 -4.77 9.42 -6.00
CA SER A 38 -5.57 9.62 -4.78
C SER A 38 -6.38 8.35 -4.51
N PRO A 39 -6.77 8.08 -3.25
CA PRO A 39 -7.72 7.01 -2.99
C PRO A 39 -9.05 7.18 -3.72
N ASP A 40 -9.59 8.39 -3.78
CA ASP A 40 -10.98 8.60 -4.16
C ASP A 40 -11.19 9.43 -5.44
N ARG A 41 -10.13 10.05 -5.96
CA ARG A 41 -10.25 10.92 -7.13
C ARG A 41 -9.33 10.48 -8.25
N PRO A 42 -9.78 10.52 -9.51
CA PRO A 42 -8.87 10.40 -10.64
C PRO A 42 -7.93 11.61 -10.67
N MET A 43 -6.66 11.32 -10.93
CA MET A 43 -5.61 12.30 -11.17
C MET A 43 -4.89 11.89 -12.47
N GLU A 44 -3.59 11.99 -12.54
CA GLU A 44 -2.82 11.41 -13.63
C GLU A 44 -2.99 9.87 -13.67
N GLY A 45 -3.06 9.25 -12.49
CA GLY A 45 -3.45 7.84 -12.32
C GLY A 45 -4.90 7.66 -11.85
N PRO A 46 -5.42 6.43 -11.92
CA PRO A 46 -6.76 6.11 -11.43
C PRO A 46 -6.85 6.19 -9.89
N PRO A 47 -8.05 6.36 -9.33
CA PRO A 47 -8.27 6.25 -7.89
C PRO A 47 -7.94 4.83 -7.41
N LEU A 48 -7.31 4.72 -6.23
CA LEU A 48 -6.78 3.46 -5.71
C LEU A 48 -7.63 2.84 -4.59
N ARG A 49 -8.72 3.46 -4.17
CA ARG A 49 -9.67 2.79 -3.28
C ARG A 49 -10.20 1.53 -3.95
N ASN A 50 -10.21 0.44 -3.20
CA ASN A 50 -10.59 -0.89 -3.68
C ASN A 50 -9.70 -1.48 -4.79
N VAL A 51 -8.46 -0.96 -4.96
CA VAL A 51 -7.54 -1.52 -5.95
C VAL A 51 -7.15 -2.96 -5.64
N TYR A 52 -6.95 -3.29 -4.37
CA TYR A 52 -6.61 -4.66 -3.98
C TYR A 52 -7.75 -5.63 -4.28
N GLY A 53 -7.48 -6.63 -5.11
CA GLY A 53 -8.47 -7.60 -5.58
C GLY A 53 -9.26 -7.16 -6.81
N ARG A 54 -9.09 -5.94 -7.31
CA ARG A 54 -9.77 -5.40 -8.49
C ARG A 54 -9.05 -5.84 -9.78
N ARG A 55 -9.81 -6.00 -10.86
CA ARG A 55 -9.22 -6.18 -12.18
C ARG A 55 -8.49 -4.92 -12.63
N ALA A 56 -7.36 -5.10 -13.30
CA ALA A 56 -6.66 -4.00 -13.94
C ALA A 56 -7.55 -3.31 -14.99
N ALA A 57 -7.35 -2.01 -15.15
CA ALA A 57 -8.08 -1.19 -16.11
C ALA A 57 -9.61 -1.23 -15.96
N SER A 58 -10.14 -1.34 -14.74
CA SER A 58 -11.57 -1.53 -14.49
C SER A 58 -12.30 -0.32 -13.88
N VAL A 59 -11.59 0.77 -13.56
CA VAL A 59 -12.27 1.99 -13.10
C VAL A 59 -13.03 2.63 -14.26
N PRO A 60 -14.36 2.84 -14.12
CA PRO A 60 -15.14 3.49 -15.16
C PRO A 60 -14.61 4.89 -15.50
N ASP A 61 -14.69 5.26 -16.76
CA ASP A 61 -14.35 6.59 -17.28
C ASP A 61 -12.89 7.02 -17.12
N PHE A 62 -12.00 6.13 -16.64
CA PHE A 62 -10.56 6.39 -16.62
C PHE A 62 -9.89 5.87 -17.90
N GLN A 63 -9.02 6.70 -18.50
CA GLN A 63 -8.27 6.34 -19.70
C GLN A 63 -7.04 5.53 -19.35
N TYR A 64 -7.06 4.23 -19.63
CA TYR A 64 -5.94 3.32 -19.46
C TYR A 64 -5.18 3.07 -20.76
N SER A 65 -3.90 2.73 -20.66
CA SER A 65 -3.14 2.22 -21.81
C SER A 65 -3.78 0.93 -22.38
N GLU A 66 -3.65 0.72 -23.65
CA GLU A 66 -4.10 -0.54 -24.29
C GLU A 66 -3.36 -1.76 -23.70
N ALA A 67 -2.08 -1.59 -23.38
CA ALA A 67 -1.28 -2.63 -22.73
C ALA A 67 -1.90 -3.08 -21.40
N LEU A 68 -2.31 -2.13 -20.55
CA LEU A 68 -2.92 -2.47 -19.25
C LEU A 68 -4.32 -3.07 -19.42
N LYS A 69 -5.13 -2.55 -20.34
CA LYS A 69 -6.46 -3.13 -20.67
C LYS A 69 -6.34 -4.58 -21.10
N ASN A 70 -5.35 -4.88 -21.92
CA ASN A 70 -5.13 -6.23 -22.50
C ASN A 70 -4.42 -7.18 -21.53
N SER A 71 -3.84 -6.69 -20.43
CA SER A 71 -3.11 -7.50 -19.47
C SER A 71 -3.97 -8.51 -18.73
N LYS A 72 -5.24 -8.20 -18.52
CA LYS A 72 -6.23 -9.01 -17.79
C LYS A 72 -5.79 -9.40 -16.37
N LEU A 73 -4.89 -8.61 -15.77
CA LEU A 73 -4.39 -8.83 -14.42
C LEU A 73 -5.48 -8.55 -13.38
N THR A 74 -5.34 -9.19 -12.23
CA THR A 74 -6.06 -8.85 -11.00
C THR A 74 -5.04 -8.38 -9.97
N TRP A 75 -5.29 -7.27 -9.32
CA TRP A 75 -4.39 -6.65 -8.35
C TRP A 75 -4.40 -7.40 -7.01
N ASN A 76 -3.91 -8.63 -7.01
CA ASN A 76 -3.62 -9.36 -5.78
C ASN A 76 -2.22 -8.98 -5.26
N GLU A 77 -1.81 -9.54 -4.13
CA GLU A 77 -0.54 -9.23 -3.49
C GLU A 77 0.67 -9.48 -4.38
N ASP A 78 0.72 -10.64 -5.03
CA ASP A 78 1.83 -11.04 -5.90
C ASP A 78 1.93 -10.12 -7.15
N VAL A 79 0.81 -9.82 -7.77
CA VAL A 79 0.76 -8.93 -8.94
C VAL A 79 1.13 -7.50 -8.56
N LEU A 80 0.65 -7.00 -7.41
CA LEU A 80 1.02 -5.67 -6.91
C LEU A 80 2.52 -5.59 -6.58
N ASP A 81 3.11 -6.63 -5.97
CA ASP A 81 4.54 -6.65 -5.71
C ASP A 81 5.36 -6.61 -7.00
N LYS A 82 5.00 -7.40 -8.00
CA LYS A 82 5.64 -7.39 -9.33
C LYS A 82 5.46 -6.05 -10.04
N TRP A 83 4.26 -5.48 -9.99
CA TRP A 83 3.96 -4.17 -10.57
C TRP A 83 4.81 -3.07 -9.96
N LEU A 84 4.88 -3.00 -8.63
CA LEU A 84 5.67 -2.01 -7.93
C LEU A 84 7.19 -2.26 -8.05
N THR A 85 7.59 -3.49 -8.32
CA THR A 85 9.00 -3.79 -8.58
C THR A 85 9.47 -3.15 -9.88
N ASP A 86 8.71 -3.35 -10.95
CA ASP A 86 8.97 -2.75 -12.26
C ASP A 86 7.70 -2.86 -13.14
N THR A 87 7.03 -1.75 -13.32
CA THR A 87 5.78 -1.71 -14.09
C THR A 87 5.99 -2.12 -15.54
N ALA A 88 7.07 -1.70 -16.16
CA ALA A 88 7.38 -2.02 -17.55
C ALA A 88 7.76 -3.49 -17.76
N ALA A 89 8.38 -4.11 -16.76
CA ALA A 89 8.67 -5.55 -16.83
C ALA A 89 7.41 -6.40 -16.75
N LEU A 90 6.43 -6.00 -15.94
CA LEU A 90 5.17 -6.75 -15.82
C LEU A 90 4.24 -6.51 -17.01
N VAL A 91 4.08 -5.26 -17.41
CA VAL A 91 3.21 -4.85 -18.52
C VAL A 91 3.99 -3.87 -19.41
N PRO A 92 4.72 -4.36 -20.41
CA PRO A 92 5.38 -3.48 -21.37
C PRO A 92 4.39 -2.50 -22.02
N ASP A 93 4.83 -1.31 -22.33
CA ASP A 93 4.03 -0.24 -22.96
C ASP A 93 2.85 0.29 -22.10
N ASN A 94 2.91 0.10 -20.79
CA ASN A 94 1.98 0.79 -19.88
C ASN A 94 2.37 2.27 -19.69
N ASP A 95 1.41 3.08 -19.26
CA ASP A 95 1.62 4.52 -19.06
C ASP A 95 2.23 4.89 -17.70
N MET A 96 2.35 3.94 -16.77
CA MET A 96 2.91 4.17 -15.45
C MET A 96 4.36 3.68 -15.37
N SER A 97 5.32 4.54 -15.71
CA SER A 97 6.74 4.20 -15.57
C SER A 97 7.19 4.43 -14.13
N PHE A 98 7.20 3.36 -13.32
CA PHE A 98 7.45 3.46 -11.88
C PHE A 98 8.12 2.22 -11.29
N ARG A 99 8.93 2.44 -10.25
CA ARG A 99 9.62 1.36 -9.52
C ARG A 99 9.75 1.70 -8.04
N VAL A 100 9.60 0.68 -7.20
CA VAL A 100 9.93 0.70 -5.78
C VAL A 100 10.91 -0.45 -5.53
N PRO A 101 12.24 -0.20 -5.59
CA PRO A 101 13.24 -1.27 -5.48
C PRO A 101 13.24 -1.98 -4.12
N ASN A 102 12.95 -1.24 -3.05
CA ASN A 102 12.98 -1.78 -1.70
C ASN A 102 11.76 -2.67 -1.43
N ARG A 103 12.01 -3.94 -1.09
CA ARG A 103 10.98 -4.95 -0.84
C ARG A 103 10.09 -4.59 0.36
N ASP A 104 10.68 -4.07 1.44
CA ASP A 104 9.90 -3.73 2.65
C ASP A 104 8.99 -2.54 2.40
N GLU A 105 9.44 -1.56 1.62
CA GLU A 105 8.57 -0.45 1.19
C GLU A 105 7.41 -0.94 0.34
N ARG A 106 7.63 -1.87 -0.60
CA ARG A 106 6.54 -2.45 -1.40
C ARG A 106 5.53 -3.18 -0.52
N ARG A 107 6.01 -4.01 0.40
CA ARG A 107 5.16 -4.71 1.37
C ARG A 107 4.28 -3.74 2.16
N ASP A 108 4.87 -2.67 2.67
CA ASP A 108 4.17 -1.68 3.48
C ASP A 108 3.14 -0.90 2.64
N ILE A 109 3.48 -0.51 1.41
CA ILE A 109 2.54 0.11 0.46
C ILE A 109 1.36 -0.83 0.18
N ILE A 110 1.61 -2.10 -0.10
CA ILE A 110 0.56 -3.09 -0.36
C ILE A 110 -0.32 -3.27 0.87
N ALA A 111 0.25 -3.31 2.08
CA ALA A 111 -0.52 -3.36 3.32
C ALA A 111 -1.47 -2.15 3.47
N TYR A 112 -1.01 -0.96 3.10
CA TYR A 112 -1.87 0.23 3.08
C TYR A 112 -2.98 0.12 2.01
N LEU A 113 -2.66 -0.31 0.80
CA LEU A 113 -3.66 -0.51 -0.26
C LEU A 113 -4.74 -1.52 0.15
N LYS A 114 -4.38 -2.56 0.90
CA LYS A 114 -5.35 -3.48 1.50
C LYS A 114 -6.32 -2.77 2.45
N THR A 115 -5.85 -1.80 3.24
CA THR A 115 -6.73 -1.03 4.14
C THR A 115 -7.73 -0.19 3.38
N LEU A 116 -7.37 0.33 2.20
CA LEU A 116 -8.28 1.08 1.32
C LEU A 116 -9.38 0.20 0.72
N SER A 117 -9.23 -1.10 0.75
CA SER A 117 -10.18 -2.07 0.17
C SER A 117 -11.06 -2.75 1.22
N ARG A 118 -10.72 -2.67 2.51
CA ARG A 118 -11.48 -3.32 3.60
C ARG A 118 -12.82 -2.67 3.91
N GLY A 119 -12.97 -1.37 3.62
CA GLY A 119 -14.21 -0.63 3.88
C GLY A 119 -15.41 -1.10 3.09
N THR A 120 -15.23 -1.78 1.97
CA THR A 120 -16.31 -2.34 1.14
C THR A 120 -16.75 -3.72 1.59
N MET A 121 -15.92 -4.46 2.32
CA MET A 121 -16.31 -5.77 2.86
C MET A 121 -17.20 -5.68 4.10
N SER A 122 -17.17 -4.54 4.82
CA SER A 122 -17.98 -4.35 6.03
C SER A 122 -19.43 -3.94 5.74
N SER A 123 -19.74 -3.42 4.55
CA SER A 123 -21.09 -3.01 4.18
C SER A 123 -21.93 -4.11 3.50
N ALA A 124 -21.32 -5.25 3.16
CA ALA A 124 -22.04 -6.40 2.58
C ALA A 124 -22.66 -7.33 3.65
N GLY A 125 -22.51 -7.04 4.93
CA GLY A 125 -22.97 -7.83 6.07
C GLY A 125 -24.01 -7.14 6.93
N GLY A 126 -24.85 -6.25 6.39
CA GLY A 126 -26.01 -5.72 7.09
C GLY A 126 -27.07 -6.82 7.25
N PRO A 127 -27.72 -6.94 8.44
CA PRO A 127 -28.82 -7.91 8.63
C PRO A 127 -30.00 -7.58 7.71
N PRO A 128 -30.80 -8.61 7.32
CA PRO A 128 -31.97 -8.40 6.50
C PRO A 128 -33.03 -7.53 7.19
#